data_4f43e508127b6cd37569d027c675ab0d
#
_entry.id   4f43e508127b6cd37569d027c675ab0d
#
_cell.length_a   1.000
_cell.length_b   1.000
_cell.length_c   1.000
_cell.angle_alpha   90.00
_cell.angle_beta   90.00
_cell.angle_gamma   90.00
#
_symmetry.space_group_name_H-M   'P 1'
#
loop_
_entity.id
_entity.type
_entity.pdbx_description
1 polymer ?
#
loop_
_entity_poly.entity_id
_entity_poly.type
_entity_poly.pdbx_seq_one_letter_code
_entity_poly.pdbx_strand_id
1 'polypeptide(L)'
;MSIQPDNRFVDTAPWTDATDLSAPERSDMDASVRLLMWRKFRRHKLALISGLFLAFCYLILPVAGFVAPYTPNERNAEHLYAPPQSINLWHDGKFIGPYVYETTGKADLINFRWVYETDETAPRKLEFLCKGETYNIFALIPSDTHLFCAPEGATVFLWGSDRLGRDVFSRILYGAQLSLTVGLIGITVSFILGIFFGSLAGYFGGKTDWFVNRMIEILRSLPELPLWLALSAAVPSNWGPVSVFFIISIILGILDWPGLARAVRSKFLSLREEEFVKAAEMMGAKPSRIIRKHLLPNFMSHLIASATLSIPAMILGE
;
A
#
# COMPACT_ATOMS: atom_id res chain seq x y z
N MET A 1 -36.51 -25.91 43.99
CA MET A 1 -35.76 -25.45 42.80
C MET A 1 -36.10 -23.98 42.61
N SER A 2 -35.32 -23.09 43.24
CA SER A 2 -35.57 -21.64 43.21
C SER A 2 -34.93 -21.07 41.94
N ILE A 3 -35.77 -20.53 41.06
CA ILE A 3 -35.34 -19.80 39.88
C ILE A 3 -34.84 -18.44 40.38
N GLN A 4 -33.50 -18.25 40.37
CA GLN A 4 -32.95 -16.91 40.54
C GLN A 4 -33.27 -16.08 39.28
N PRO A 5 -33.79 -14.88 39.42
CA PRO A 5 -33.99 -13.98 38.29
C PRO A 5 -32.64 -13.61 37.69
N ASP A 6 -32.54 -13.80 36.38
CA ASP A 6 -31.35 -13.50 35.58
C ASP A 6 -31.14 -11.98 35.51
N ASN A 7 -30.28 -11.44 36.37
CA ASN A 7 -29.95 -10.01 36.49
C ASN A 7 -28.98 -9.51 35.37
N ARG A 8 -29.06 -10.04 34.16
CA ARG A 8 -28.12 -9.69 33.07
C ARG A 8 -28.29 -8.29 32.52
N PHE A 9 -29.29 -7.53 32.95
CA PHE A 9 -29.60 -6.23 32.36
C PHE A 9 -29.51 -5.04 33.34
N VAL A 10 -29.24 -5.26 34.60
CA VAL A 10 -29.06 -4.19 35.58
C VAL A 10 -27.70 -4.37 36.23
N ASP A 11 -26.79 -3.45 35.92
CA ASP A 11 -25.52 -3.35 36.65
C ASP A 11 -25.85 -2.84 38.05
N THR A 12 -25.76 -3.74 39.04
CA THR A 12 -26.04 -3.44 40.46
C THR A 12 -24.76 -2.92 41.16
N ALA A 13 -23.65 -2.76 40.45
CA ALA A 13 -22.50 -2.12 41.03
C ALA A 13 -22.82 -0.65 41.39
N PRO A 14 -22.37 -0.17 42.55
CA PRO A 14 -22.58 1.23 42.93
C PRO A 14 -21.94 2.09 41.85
N TRP A 15 -22.70 3.12 41.42
CA TRP A 15 -22.19 4.08 40.45
C TRP A 15 -20.93 4.76 41.01
N THR A 16 -19.81 4.59 40.36
CA THR A 16 -18.54 5.21 40.74
C THR A 16 -18.43 6.59 40.10
N ASP A 17 -18.32 7.62 40.90
CA ASP A 17 -18.02 8.96 40.41
C ASP A 17 -16.71 8.97 39.65
N ALA A 18 -16.60 9.84 38.62
CA ALA A 18 -15.40 10.00 37.83
C ALA A 18 -14.15 10.35 38.69
N THR A 19 -14.38 10.81 39.93
CA THR A 19 -13.33 11.06 40.93
C THR A 19 -12.72 9.79 41.52
N ASP A 20 -13.43 8.67 41.50
CA ASP A 20 -12.95 7.39 42.05
C ASP A 20 -12.18 6.51 41.03
N LEU A 21 -12.14 6.94 39.76
CA LEU A 21 -11.39 6.26 38.72
C LEU A 21 -9.90 6.46 38.90
N SER A 22 -9.12 5.45 38.57
CA SER A 22 -7.65 5.54 38.54
C SER A 22 -7.18 6.61 37.56
N ALA A 23 -6.01 7.19 37.81
CA ALA A 23 -5.45 8.23 36.92
C ALA A 23 -5.38 7.83 35.43
N PRO A 24 -5.06 6.58 35.05
CA PRO A 24 -5.12 6.14 33.66
C PRO A 24 -6.56 6.08 33.12
N GLU A 25 -7.57 5.69 33.93
CA GLU A 25 -8.98 5.65 33.50
C GLU A 25 -9.54 7.05 33.28
N ARG A 26 -9.22 8.01 34.17
CA ARG A 26 -9.57 9.43 33.96
C ARG A 26 -8.97 10.00 32.69
N SER A 27 -7.67 9.70 32.44
CA SER A 27 -6.99 10.18 31.23
C SER A 27 -7.56 9.60 29.93
N ASP A 28 -8.21 8.46 30.01
CA ASP A 28 -8.85 7.84 28.85
C ASP A 28 -10.28 8.36 28.60
N MET A 29 -11.01 8.79 29.63
CA MET A 29 -12.31 9.43 29.49
C MET A 29 -12.22 10.81 28.83
N ASP A 30 -11.19 11.59 29.13
CA ASP A 30 -10.95 12.92 28.55
C ASP A 30 -10.17 12.87 27.22
N ALA A 31 -9.67 11.69 26.85
CA ALA A 31 -8.81 11.54 25.67
C ALA A 31 -9.63 11.57 24.37
N SER A 32 -9.16 12.33 23.40
CA SER A 32 -9.76 12.27 22.06
C SER A 32 -9.71 10.85 21.48
N VAL A 33 -10.70 10.49 20.68
CA VAL A 33 -10.80 9.16 20.03
C VAL A 33 -9.50 8.82 19.27
N ARG A 34 -8.86 9.81 18.65
CA ARG A 34 -7.57 9.64 17.95
C ARG A 34 -6.45 9.22 18.89
N LEU A 35 -6.39 9.81 20.08
CA LEU A 35 -5.35 9.47 21.07
C LEU A 35 -5.55 8.06 21.63
N LEU A 36 -6.80 7.66 21.87
CA LEU A 36 -7.12 6.29 22.30
C LEU A 36 -6.76 5.25 21.24
N MET A 37 -7.07 5.52 19.97
CA MET A 37 -6.68 4.66 18.84
C MET A 37 -5.16 4.53 18.75
N TRP A 38 -4.42 5.64 18.88
CA TRP A 38 -2.96 5.63 18.86
C TRP A 38 -2.35 4.86 20.02
N ARG A 39 -2.89 5.02 21.24
CA ARG A 39 -2.45 4.24 22.41
C ARG A 39 -2.68 2.74 22.22
N LYS A 40 -3.85 2.33 21.72
CA LYS A 40 -4.15 0.92 21.38
C LYS A 40 -3.20 0.37 20.33
N PHE A 41 -2.94 1.12 19.26
CA PHE A 41 -2.01 0.73 18.21
C PHE A 41 -0.59 0.49 18.77
N ARG A 42 -0.08 1.41 19.58
CA ARG A 42 1.27 1.28 20.20
C ARG A 42 1.39 0.11 21.17
N ARG A 43 0.31 -0.29 21.81
CA ARG A 43 0.31 -1.47 22.70
C ARG A 43 0.35 -2.79 21.94
N HIS A 44 -0.07 -2.83 20.70
CA HIS A 44 -0.09 -4.03 19.88
C HIS A 44 1.22 -4.18 19.11
N LYS A 45 2.18 -4.93 19.66
CA LYS A 45 3.55 -5.08 19.11
C LYS A 45 3.57 -5.49 17.64
N LEU A 46 2.74 -6.47 17.24
CA LEU A 46 2.66 -6.93 15.85
C LEU A 46 2.19 -5.81 14.91
N ALA A 47 1.16 -5.06 15.30
CA ALA A 47 0.67 -3.93 14.51
C ALA A 47 1.73 -2.83 14.37
N LEU A 48 2.51 -2.57 15.44
CA LEU A 48 3.60 -1.60 15.40
C LEU A 48 4.70 -2.02 14.43
N ILE A 49 5.16 -3.29 14.51
CA ILE A 49 6.19 -3.84 13.62
C ILE A 49 5.71 -3.80 12.15
N SER A 50 4.51 -4.29 11.89
CA SER A 50 3.93 -4.26 10.53
C SER A 50 3.74 -2.84 10.01
N GLY A 51 3.30 -1.92 10.87
CA GLY A 51 3.14 -0.51 10.52
C GLY A 51 4.47 0.17 10.20
N LEU A 52 5.52 -0.12 10.97
CA LEU A 52 6.86 0.38 10.68
C LEU A 52 7.43 -0.19 9.39
N PHE A 53 7.21 -1.49 9.14
CA PHE A 53 7.62 -2.13 7.88
C PHE A 53 6.93 -1.49 6.67
N LEU A 54 5.61 -1.29 6.74
CA LEU A 54 4.88 -0.61 5.67
C LEU A 54 5.33 0.83 5.49
N ALA A 55 5.54 1.56 6.58
CA ALA A 55 6.07 2.93 6.51
C ALA A 55 7.45 2.97 5.84
N PHE A 56 8.32 2.00 6.14
CA PHE A 56 9.62 1.85 5.49
C PHE A 56 9.47 1.57 3.98
N CYS A 57 8.59 0.64 3.59
CA CYS A 57 8.31 0.36 2.19
C CYS A 57 7.84 1.63 1.45
N TYR A 58 6.86 2.35 2.00
CA TYR A 58 6.36 3.59 1.40
C TYR A 58 7.38 4.73 1.40
N LEU A 59 8.32 4.76 2.36
CA LEU A 59 9.39 5.76 2.39
C LEU A 59 10.44 5.51 1.29
N ILE A 60 10.67 4.25 0.92
CA ILE A 60 11.62 3.89 -0.15
C ILE A 60 11.05 4.20 -1.54
N LEU A 61 9.72 4.17 -1.73
CA LEU A 61 9.12 4.37 -3.05
C LEU A 61 9.60 5.64 -3.77
N PRO A 62 9.60 6.83 -3.16
CA PRO A 62 10.04 8.05 -3.83
C PRO A 62 11.54 8.06 -4.16
N VAL A 63 12.32 7.28 -3.45
CA VAL A 63 13.78 7.20 -3.61
C VAL A 63 14.24 5.91 -4.29
N ALA A 64 13.32 5.12 -4.86
CA ALA A 64 13.66 3.86 -5.53
C ALA A 64 14.72 4.06 -6.65
N GLY A 65 14.58 5.08 -7.47
CA GLY A 65 15.55 5.42 -8.50
C GLY A 65 16.92 5.85 -7.95
N PHE A 66 16.95 6.49 -6.77
CA PHE A 66 18.20 6.82 -6.08
C PHE A 66 18.91 5.59 -5.54
N VAL A 67 18.18 4.61 -5.00
CA VAL A 67 18.74 3.38 -4.42
C VAL A 67 19.11 2.37 -5.49
N ALA A 68 18.39 2.35 -6.62
CA ALA A 68 18.62 1.43 -7.73
C ALA A 68 19.87 1.86 -8.54
N PRO A 69 20.88 0.99 -8.74
CA PRO A 69 22.06 1.32 -9.53
C PRO A 69 21.78 1.44 -11.04
N TYR A 70 20.71 0.80 -11.53
CA TYR A 70 20.32 0.77 -12.94
C TYR A 70 18.87 1.11 -13.15
N THR A 71 18.53 1.54 -14.38
CA THR A 71 17.12 1.65 -14.77
C THR A 71 16.51 0.26 -15.04
N PRO A 72 15.17 0.10 -14.90
CA PRO A 72 14.53 -1.23 -15.01
C PRO A 72 14.60 -1.84 -16.41
N ASN A 73 14.92 -1.05 -17.42
CA ASN A 73 15.00 -1.47 -18.82
C ASN A 73 16.43 -1.62 -19.33
N GLU A 74 17.43 -1.21 -18.58
CA GLU A 74 18.84 -1.35 -18.93
C GLU A 74 19.19 -2.83 -19.07
N ARG A 75 19.87 -3.17 -20.18
CA ARG A 75 20.21 -4.55 -20.53
C ARG A 75 21.70 -4.70 -20.70
N ASN A 76 22.24 -5.70 -20.07
CA ASN A 76 23.62 -6.11 -20.26
C ASN A 76 23.68 -7.48 -20.96
N ALA A 77 24.01 -7.49 -22.24
CA ALA A 77 24.00 -8.71 -23.06
C ALA A 77 25.09 -9.72 -22.65
N GLU A 78 26.11 -9.28 -21.93
CA GLU A 78 27.21 -10.12 -21.46
C GLU A 78 26.93 -10.77 -20.11
N HIS A 79 25.85 -10.34 -19.43
CA HIS A 79 25.53 -10.81 -18.08
C HIS A 79 24.10 -11.38 -18.01
N LEU A 80 23.77 -12.33 -18.89
CA LEU A 80 22.49 -13.03 -18.90
C LEU A 80 22.45 -14.08 -17.80
N TYR A 81 21.49 -14.00 -16.87
CA TYR A 81 21.40 -14.87 -15.69
C TYR A 81 22.66 -14.83 -14.79
N ALA A 82 23.25 -13.65 -14.65
CA ALA A 82 24.40 -13.49 -13.76
C ALA A 82 24.02 -13.83 -12.30
N PRO A 83 24.89 -14.52 -11.58
CA PRO A 83 24.64 -14.86 -10.18
C PRO A 83 24.63 -13.61 -9.29
N PRO A 84 23.99 -13.65 -8.10
CA PRO A 84 24.08 -12.60 -7.11
C PRO A 84 25.52 -12.33 -6.67
N GLN A 85 25.91 -11.05 -6.59
CA GLN A 85 27.20 -10.62 -6.09
C GLN A 85 27.10 -10.19 -4.63
N SER A 86 28.03 -10.65 -3.81
CA SER A 86 28.11 -10.26 -2.40
C SER A 86 28.94 -8.99 -2.22
N ILE A 87 28.42 -8.05 -1.42
CA ILE A 87 29.21 -6.89 -1.01
C ILE A 87 30.15 -7.33 0.10
N ASN A 88 31.45 -7.14 -0.12
CA ASN A 88 32.52 -7.44 0.83
C ASN A 88 33.12 -6.14 1.37
N LEU A 89 33.66 -6.18 2.58
CA LEU A 89 34.29 -5.04 3.24
C LEU A 89 35.79 -5.25 3.51
N TRP A 90 36.21 -6.52 3.58
CA TRP A 90 37.57 -6.93 3.91
C TRP A 90 38.18 -7.76 2.80
N HIS A 91 39.36 -7.38 2.34
CA HIS A 91 40.17 -8.11 1.35
C HIS A 91 41.55 -8.33 1.93
N ASP A 92 42.05 -9.56 1.96
CA ASP A 92 43.35 -9.97 2.51
C ASP A 92 43.59 -9.44 3.95
N GLY A 93 42.53 -9.48 4.78
CA GLY A 93 42.63 -9.01 6.16
C GLY A 93 42.66 -7.48 6.36
N LYS A 94 42.57 -6.71 5.27
CA LYS A 94 42.50 -5.23 5.32
C LYS A 94 41.10 -4.72 5.00
N PHE A 95 40.64 -3.74 5.76
CA PHE A 95 39.42 -3.04 5.45
C PHE A 95 39.64 -2.07 4.28
N ILE A 96 38.99 -2.35 3.14
CA ILE A 96 39.12 -1.54 1.91
C ILE A 96 37.82 -0.79 1.57
N GLY A 97 36.75 -0.97 2.37
CA GLY A 97 35.42 -0.43 2.11
C GLY A 97 34.56 -1.39 1.27
N PRO A 98 33.31 -1.00 0.97
CA PRO A 98 32.40 -1.87 0.21
C PRO A 98 32.89 -2.08 -1.22
N TYR A 99 32.99 -3.35 -1.61
CA TYR A 99 33.42 -3.76 -2.94
C TYR A 99 32.70 -5.04 -3.36
N VAL A 100 32.70 -5.29 -4.66
CA VAL A 100 32.27 -6.56 -5.27
C VAL A 100 33.42 -7.14 -6.08
N TYR A 101 33.39 -8.45 -6.28
CA TYR A 101 34.31 -9.09 -7.23
C TYR A 101 33.71 -9.01 -8.64
N GLU A 102 34.60 -8.79 -9.63
CA GLU A 102 34.21 -8.81 -11.03
C GLU A 102 33.75 -10.22 -11.42
N THR A 103 32.66 -10.31 -12.13
CA THR A 103 32.08 -11.58 -12.59
C THR A 103 32.03 -11.52 -14.12
N THR A 104 32.74 -12.40 -14.78
CA THR A 104 32.76 -12.52 -16.25
C THR A 104 31.93 -13.72 -16.69
N GLY A 105 31.01 -13.48 -17.62
CA GLY A 105 30.15 -14.52 -18.19
C GLY A 105 30.71 -15.05 -19.51
N LYS A 106 30.68 -16.36 -19.69
CA LYS A 106 31.03 -17.03 -20.95
C LYS A 106 29.87 -17.93 -21.38
N ALA A 107 29.46 -17.86 -22.64
CA ALA A 107 28.47 -18.76 -23.18
C ALA A 107 29.06 -20.17 -23.41
N ASP A 108 28.56 -21.15 -22.67
CA ASP A 108 28.84 -22.57 -22.92
C ASP A 108 27.96 -23.06 -24.08
N LEU A 109 28.55 -23.16 -25.26
CA LEU A 109 27.86 -23.58 -26.47
C LEU A 109 27.48 -25.08 -26.48
N ILE A 110 28.07 -25.88 -25.59
CA ILE A 110 27.79 -27.31 -25.49
C ILE A 110 26.53 -27.54 -24.69
N ASN A 111 26.38 -26.85 -23.55
CA ASN A 111 25.25 -27.00 -22.63
C ASN A 111 24.20 -25.89 -22.81
N PHE A 112 24.37 -24.97 -23.75
CA PHE A 112 23.50 -23.82 -24.01
C PHE A 112 23.19 -23.00 -22.75
N ARG A 113 24.17 -22.78 -21.89
CA ARG A 113 24.05 -22.00 -20.65
C ARG A 113 25.20 -21.01 -20.51
N TRP A 114 24.97 -19.98 -19.73
CA TRP A 114 26.02 -19.05 -19.30
C TRP A 114 26.75 -19.64 -18.09
N VAL A 115 28.09 -19.61 -18.15
CA VAL A 115 28.98 -19.99 -17.04
C VAL A 115 29.67 -18.74 -16.57
N TYR A 116 29.64 -18.50 -15.27
CA TYR A 116 30.21 -17.32 -14.66
C TYR A 116 31.44 -17.68 -13.85
N GLU A 117 32.50 -16.92 -14.05
CA GLU A 117 33.74 -17.00 -13.30
C GLU A 117 33.89 -15.69 -12.52
N THR A 118 34.13 -15.80 -11.22
CA THR A 118 34.37 -14.64 -10.35
C THR A 118 35.86 -14.46 -10.15
N ASP A 119 36.38 -13.27 -10.46
CA ASP A 119 37.79 -12.94 -10.24
C ASP A 119 37.96 -12.37 -8.82
N GLU A 120 38.38 -13.23 -7.89
CA GLU A 120 38.64 -12.84 -6.51
C GLU A 120 39.89 -12.00 -6.32
N THR A 121 40.74 -11.87 -7.35
CA THR A 121 42.00 -11.10 -7.28
C THR A 121 41.81 -9.60 -7.53
N ALA A 122 40.68 -9.21 -8.17
CA ALA A 122 40.40 -7.84 -8.59
C ALA A 122 39.17 -7.27 -7.87
N PRO A 123 39.30 -6.80 -6.62
CA PRO A 123 38.17 -6.15 -5.90
C PRO A 123 37.81 -4.82 -6.56
N ARG A 124 36.54 -4.67 -6.97
CA ARG A 124 35.98 -3.44 -7.54
C ARG A 124 35.22 -2.67 -6.47
N LYS A 125 35.77 -1.53 -6.04
CA LYS A 125 35.11 -0.68 -5.00
C LYS A 125 33.84 -0.04 -5.56
N LEU A 126 32.80 -0.07 -4.77
CA LEU A 126 31.56 0.62 -5.11
C LEU A 126 31.76 2.13 -5.00
N GLU A 127 31.29 2.86 -5.98
CA GLU A 127 31.25 4.32 -5.96
C GLU A 127 29.93 4.77 -5.34
N PHE A 128 29.98 5.71 -4.39
CA PHE A 128 28.79 6.26 -3.73
C PHE A 128 28.47 7.65 -4.27
N LEU A 129 27.17 7.99 -4.31
CA LEU A 129 26.67 9.26 -4.82
C LEU A 129 27.17 9.57 -6.24
N CYS A 130 27.16 8.55 -7.08
CA CYS A 130 27.65 8.60 -8.44
C CYS A 130 26.57 9.11 -9.41
N LYS A 131 27.03 9.53 -10.60
CA LYS A 131 26.13 9.85 -11.71
C LYS A 131 25.90 8.62 -12.57
N GLY A 132 24.62 8.34 -12.83
CA GLY A 132 24.18 7.23 -13.68
C GLY A 132 23.12 7.65 -14.67
N GLU A 133 22.28 6.71 -15.09
CA GLU A 133 21.16 7.03 -15.96
C GLU A 133 20.13 7.93 -15.27
N THR A 134 19.53 8.82 -16.05
CA THR A 134 18.51 9.74 -15.51
C THR A 134 17.23 9.00 -15.17
N TYR A 135 16.73 9.23 -13.96
CA TYR A 135 15.45 8.75 -13.47
C TYR A 135 14.59 9.91 -12.95
N ASN A 136 13.29 9.68 -12.77
CA ASN A 136 12.39 10.70 -12.25
C ASN A 136 11.98 10.40 -10.81
N ILE A 137 12.32 11.30 -9.89
CA ILE A 137 11.83 11.27 -8.51
C ILE A 137 10.35 11.68 -8.54
N PHE A 138 9.45 10.86 -7.97
CA PHE A 138 7.99 11.05 -8.02
C PHE A 138 7.42 11.23 -9.43
N ALA A 139 8.08 10.73 -10.47
CA ALA A 139 7.76 10.97 -11.87
C ALA A 139 7.71 12.46 -12.29
N LEU A 140 8.29 13.36 -11.50
CA LEU A 140 8.24 14.82 -11.71
C LEU A 140 9.61 15.46 -11.82
N ILE A 141 10.57 15.07 -10.99
CA ILE A 141 11.89 15.71 -10.89
C ILE A 141 12.94 14.79 -11.48
N PRO A 142 13.61 15.16 -12.60
CA PRO A 142 14.70 14.37 -13.16
C PRO A 142 15.93 14.45 -12.23
N SER A 143 16.57 13.32 -11.98
CA SER A 143 17.82 13.20 -11.24
C SER A 143 18.72 12.15 -11.93
N ASP A 144 20.01 12.33 -11.81
CA ASP A 144 21.04 11.42 -12.34
C ASP A 144 21.92 10.82 -11.24
N THR A 145 21.64 11.14 -9.98
CA THR A 145 22.47 10.73 -8.84
C THR A 145 21.92 9.45 -8.22
N HIS A 146 22.74 8.42 -8.13
CA HIS A 146 22.44 7.13 -7.51
C HIS A 146 23.21 6.97 -6.19
N LEU A 147 22.66 6.19 -5.28
CA LEU A 147 23.27 5.91 -3.97
C LEU A 147 24.62 5.20 -4.14
N PHE A 148 24.68 4.23 -5.05
CA PHE A 148 25.89 3.50 -5.40
C PHE A 148 25.83 3.07 -6.85
N CYS A 149 27.00 2.97 -7.48
CA CYS A 149 27.18 2.49 -8.84
C CYS A 149 28.35 1.49 -8.90
N ALA A 150 28.39 0.76 -10.02
CA ALA A 150 29.58 0.05 -10.42
C ALA A 150 30.67 1.05 -10.86
N PRO A 151 31.94 0.81 -10.54
CA PRO A 151 33.03 1.57 -11.12
C PRO A 151 33.09 1.36 -12.64
N GLU A 152 33.77 2.27 -13.35
CA GLU A 152 33.92 2.19 -14.81
C GLU A 152 34.42 0.81 -15.26
N GLY A 153 33.71 0.22 -16.22
CA GLY A 153 34.04 -1.10 -16.79
C GLY A 153 33.67 -2.31 -15.95
N ALA A 154 33.00 -2.12 -14.83
CA ALA A 154 32.45 -3.20 -14.01
C ALA A 154 30.90 -3.15 -13.95
N THR A 155 30.29 -4.27 -13.55
CA THR A 155 28.85 -4.37 -13.33
C THR A 155 28.56 -4.83 -11.90
N VAL A 156 27.48 -4.33 -11.33
CA VAL A 156 27.03 -4.72 -9.97
C VAL A 156 25.64 -5.29 -10.04
N PHE A 157 25.50 -6.58 -9.80
CA PHE A 157 24.24 -7.30 -9.73
C PHE A 157 24.04 -7.91 -8.34
N LEU A 158 23.57 -7.11 -7.37
CA LEU A 158 23.41 -7.55 -5.98
C LEU A 158 22.54 -8.79 -5.84
N TRP A 159 21.49 -8.90 -6.64
CA TRP A 159 20.56 -10.04 -6.66
C TRP A 159 20.59 -10.77 -8.01
N GLY A 160 21.68 -10.62 -8.73
CA GLY A 160 21.86 -11.20 -10.05
C GLY A 160 21.10 -10.47 -11.15
N SER A 161 21.15 -11.05 -12.36
CA SER A 161 20.45 -10.54 -13.53
C SER A 161 19.42 -11.52 -14.06
N ASP A 162 18.45 -11.01 -14.83
CA ASP A 162 17.44 -11.83 -15.49
C ASP A 162 17.92 -12.37 -16.87
N ARG A 163 16.99 -13.04 -17.58
CA ARG A 163 17.22 -13.59 -18.91
C ARG A 163 17.61 -12.56 -19.99
N LEU A 164 17.42 -11.28 -19.73
CA LEU A 164 17.77 -10.18 -20.62
C LEU A 164 18.96 -9.37 -20.12
N GLY A 165 19.66 -9.84 -19.06
CA GLY A 165 20.77 -9.14 -18.45
C GLY A 165 20.37 -7.89 -17.66
N ARG A 166 19.11 -7.80 -17.20
CA ARG A 166 18.63 -6.66 -16.41
C ARG A 166 18.82 -6.94 -14.92
N ASP A 167 19.22 -5.93 -14.17
CA ASP A 167 19.43 -6.05 -12.73
C ASP A 167 18.15 -6.37 -11.98
N VAL A 168 18.13 -7.49 -11.26
CA VAL A 168 16.96 -7.95 -10.51
C VAL A 168 16.68 -7.03 -9.33
N PHE A 169 17.72 -6.52 -8.65
CA PHE A 169 17.55 -5.61 -7.50
C PHE A 169 16.86 -4.30 -7.91
N SER A 170 17.34 -3.63 -8.95
CA SER A 170 16.72 -2.42 -9.49
C SER A 170 15.27 -2.69 -9.93
N ARG A 171 15.02 -3.79 -10.61
CA ARG A 171 13.68 -4.15 -11.07
C ARG A 171 12.70 -4.40 -9.93
N ILE A 172 13.14 -4.99 -8.82
CA ILE A 172 12.29 -5.19 -7.63
C ILE A 172 11.94 -3.83 -7.00
N LEU A 173 12.89 -2.91 -6.89
CA LEU A 173 12.64 -1.57 -6.35
C LEU A 173 11.61 -0.79 -7.20
N TYR A 174 11.82 -0.75 -8.51
CA TYR A 174 10.87 -0.09 -9.43
C TYR A 174 9.52 -0.81 -9.49
N GLY A 175 9.51 -2.15 -9.46
CA GLY A 175 8.28 -2.93 -9.39
C GLY A 175 7.50 -2.65 -8.12
N ALA A 176 8.17 -2.64 -6.96
CA ALA A 176 7.54 -2.30 -5.69
C ALA A 176 6.98 -0.87 -5.69
N GLN A 177 7.74 0.10 -6.26
CA GLN A 177 7.27 1.47 -6.43
C GLN A 177 5.95 1.50 -7.22
N LEU A 178 5.90 0.80 -8.33
CA LEU A 178 4.73 0.77 -9.20
C LEU A 178 3.54 0.12 -8.51
N SER A 179 3.67 -1.12 -8.03
CA SER A 179 2.58 -1.88 -7.42
C SER A 179 2.02 -1.23 -6.16
N LEU A 180 2.88 -0.70 -5.27
CA LEU A 180 2.39 0.00 -4.07
C LEU A 180 1.69 1.33 -4.41
N THR A 181 2.13 2.04 -5.43
CA THR A 181 1.49 3.29 -5.87
C THR A 181 0.14 3.01 -6.52
N VAL A 182 0.07 2.01 -7.39
CA VAL A 182 -1.15 1.54 -8.06
C VAL A 182 -2.21 1.14 -7.03
N GLY A 183 -1.82 0.29 -6.07
CA GLY A 183 -2.73 -0.13 -5.00
C GLY A 183 -3.30 1.05 -4.21
N LEU A 184 -2.46 2.06 -3.90
CA LEU A 184 -2.90 3.25 -3.17
C LEU A 184 -3.89 4.10 -3.98
N ILE A 185 -3.66 4.26 -5.29
CA ILE A 185 -4.55 5.01 -6.17
C ILE A 185 -5.89 4.30 -6.32
N GLY A 186 -5.89 3.00 -6.62
CA GLY A 186 -7.11 2.20 -6.76
C GLY A 186 -7.98 2.25 -5.50
N ILE A 187 -7.37 2.07 -4.32
CA ILE A 187 -8.07 2.19 -3.05
C ILE A 187 -8.61 3.59 -2.83
N THR A 188 -7.84 4.62 -3.12
CA THR A 188 -8.30 6.00 -2.93
C THR A 188 -9.56 6.26 -3.75
N VAL A 189 -9.59 5.83 -5.02
CA VAL A 189 -10.76 5.94 -5.90
C VAL A 189 -11.94 5.14 -5.34
N SER A 190 -11.72 3.87 -4.99
CA SER A 190 -12.73 2.98 -4.42
C SER A 190 -13.34 3.56 -3.12
N PHE A 191 -12.50 4.10 -2.24
CA PHE A 191 -12.94 4.68 -0.97
C PHE A 191 -13.72 5.97 -1.16
N ILE A 192 -13.28 6.87 -2.04
CA ILE A 192 -14.04 8.09 -2.35
C ILE A 192 -15.43 7.74 -2.87
N LEU A 193 -15.52 6.84 -3.84
CA LEU A 193 -16.80 6.41 -4.41
C LEU A 193 -17.65 5.63 -3.41
N GLY A 194 -17.05 4.70 -2.68
CA GLY A 194 -17.74 3.87 -1.69
C GLY A 194 -18.32 4.68 -0.53
N ILE A 195 -17.54 5.63 0.01
CA ILE A 195 -18.01 6.54 1.05
C ILE A 195 -19.08 7.47 0.49
N PHE A 196 -18.90 8.02 -0.68
CA PHE A 196 -19.85 8.94 -1.30
C PHE A 196 -21.19 8.27 -1.55
N PHE A 197 -21.23 7.21 -2.34
CA PHE A 197 -22.49 6.51 -2.66
C PHE A 197 -23.10 5.80 -1.47
N GLY A 198 -22.29 5.19 -0.61
CA GLY A 198 -22.75 4.55 0.62
C GLY A 198 -23.36 5.54 1.59
N SER A 199 -22.77 6.73 1.73
CA SER A 199 -23.33 7.79 2.58
C SER A 199 -24.65 8.34 2.04
N LEU A 200 -24.74 8.55 0.72
CA LEU A 200 -25.98 9.00 0.09
C LEU A 200 -27.10 7.96 0.29
N ALA A 201 -26.84 6.71 0.01
CA ALA A 201 -27.82 5.63 0.14
C ALA A 201 -28.24 5.45 1.61
N GLY A 202 -27.27 5.42 2.54
CA GLY A 202 -27.55 5.20 3.97
C GLY A 202 -28.23 6.37 4.67
N TYR A 203 -27.91 7.62 4.31
CA TYR A 203 -28.49 8.80 4.95
C TYR A 203 -29.87 9.14 4.38
N PHE A 204 -30.00 9.26 3.05
CA PHE A 204 -31.27 9.68 2.44
C PHE A 204 -32.28 8.54 2.33
N GLY A 205 -31.82 7.30 2.11
CA GLY A 205 -32.72 6.16 1.96
C GLY A 205 -33.62 6.24 0.70
N GLY A 206 -34.73 5.52 0.70
CA GLY A 206 -35.78 5.60 -0.32
C GLY A 206 -35.29 5.42 -1.76
N LYS A 207 -35.61 6.37 -2.65
CA LYS A 207 -35.24 6.33 -4.07
C LYS A 207 -33.72 6.39 -4.29
N THR A 208 -33.00 7.14 -3.46
CA THR A 208 -31.53 7.24 -3.53
C THR A 208 -30.88 5.91 -3.22
N ASP A 209 -31.37 5.27 -2.17
CA ASP A 209 -30.93 3.94 -1.76
C ASP A 209 -31.20 2.88 -2.86
N TRP A 210 -32.43 2.89 -3.39
CA TRP A 210 -32.79 1.98 -4.49
C TRP A 210 -31.87 2.16 -5.71
N PHE A 211 -31.59 3.42 -6.11
CA PHE A 211 -30.75 3.71 -7.27
C PHE A 211 -29.31 3.24 -7.05
N VAL A 212 -28.72 3.56 -5.90
CA VAL A 212 -27.34 3.15 -5.58
C VAL A 212 -27.21 1.63 -5.52
N ASN A 213 -28.17 0.93 -4.88
CA ASN A 213 -28.15 -0.52 -4.87
C ASN A 213 -28.30 -1.11 -6.27
N ARG A 214 -29.11 -0.50 -7.14
CA ARG A 214 -29.24 -0.96 -8.53
C ARG A 214 -27.93 -0.81 -9.30
N MET A 215 -27.20 0.27 -9.13
CA MET A 215 -25.85 0.43 -9.69
C MET A 215 -24.90 -0.66 -9.18
N ILE A 216 -24.91 -0.93 -7.87
CA ILE A 216 -24.10 -1.99 -7.27
C ILE A 216 -24.44 -3.37 -7.85
N GLU A 217 -25.72 -3.69 -8.00
CA GLU A 217 -26.17 -4.95 -8.56
C GLU A 217 -25.69 -5.13 -10.02
N ILE A 218 -25.81 -4.09 -10.85
CA ILE A 218 -25.32 -4.11 -12.23
C ILE A 218 -23.81 -4.38 -12.29
N LEU A 219 -23.03 -3.64 -11.50
CA LEU A 219 -21.57 -3.82 -11.48
C LEU A 219 -21.16 -5.22 -11.01
N ARG A 220 -21.87 -5.76 -10.01
CA ARG A 220 -21.56 -7.09 -9.46
C ARG A 220 -22.23 -8.25 -10.20
N SER A 221 -23.08 -7.99 -11.17
CA SER A 221 -23.63 -9.04 -12.04
C SER A 221 -22.61 -9.56 -13.06
N LEU A 222 -21.59 -8.77 -13.34
CA LEU A 222 -20.49 -9.15 -14.23
C LEU A 222 -19.39 -9.86 -13.43
N PRO A 223 -18.83 -10.96 -13.97
CA PRO A 223 -17.70 -11.61 -13.32
C PRO A 223 -16.47 -10.71 -13.39
N GLU A 224 -15.84 -10.46 -12.24
CA GLU A 224 -14.77 -9.47 -12.06
C GLU A 224 -13.57 -9.70 -13.00
N LEU A 225 -13.03 -10.93 -13.03
CA LEU A 225 -11.85 -11.25 -13.84
C LEU A 225 -12.03 -11.01 -15.34
N PRO A 226 -13.10 -11.52 -16.01
CA PRO A 226 -13.35 -11.19 -17.41
C PRO A 226 -13.54 -9.70 -17.67
N LEU A 227 -14.18 -8.98 -16.74
CA LEU A 227 -14.37 -7.55 -16.87
C LEU A 227 -13.04 -6.79 -16.80
N TRP A 228 -12.16 -7.14 -15.87
CA TRP A 228 -10.83 -6.56 -15.77
C TRP A 228 -9.99 -6.81 -17.03
N LEU A 229 -9.99 -8.05 -17.52
CA LEU A 229 -9.27 -8.40 -18.76
C LEU A 229 -9.79 -7.64 -19.97
N ALA A 230 -11.11 -7.51 -20.11
CA ALA A 230 -11.72 -6.76 -21.21
C ALA A 230 -11.36 -5.26 -21.15
N LEU A 231 -11.41 -4.67 -19.97
CA LEU A 231 -11.08 -3.25 -19.78
C LEU A 231 -9.58 -3.00 -19.97
N SER A 232 -8.71 -3.87 -19.47
CA SER A 232 -7.27 -3.74 -19.71
C SER A 232 -6.90 -3.91 -21.18
N ALA A 233 -7.56 -4.81 -21.90
CA ALA A 233 -7.39 -4.98 -23.35
C ALA A 233 -7.88 -3.78 -24.18
N ALA A 234 -8.79 -2.98 -23.66
CA ALA A 234 -9.27 -1.75 -24.29
C ALA A 234 -8.31 -0.57 -24.17
N VAL A 235 -7.29 -0.66 -23.28
CA VAL A 235 -6.28 0.39 -23.14
C VAL A 235 -5.38 0.43 -24.37
N PRO A 236 -5.13 1.62 -24.98
CA PRO A 236 -4.33 1.73 -26.19
C PRO A 236 -2.90 1.20 -26.00
N SER A 237 -2.44 0.36 -26.90
CA SER A 237 -1.11 -0.27 -26.84
C SER A 237 0.08 0.70 -27.05
N ASN A 238 -0.20 1.91 -27.54
CA ASN A 238 0.80 2.96 -27.74
C ASN A 238 1.07 3.79 -26.46
N TRP A 239 0.33 3.52 -25.37
CA TRP A 239 0.60 4.18 -24.10
C TRP A 239 1.83 3.58 -23.41
N GLY A 240 2.58 4.44 -22.72
CA GLY A 240 3.71 3.98 -21.91
C GLY A 240 3.25 3.13 -20.72
N PRO A 241 4.08 2.19 -20.25
CA PRO A 241 3.73 1.28 -19.17
C PRO A 241 3.14 1.97 -17.92
N VAL A 242 3.73 3.09 -17.51
CA VAL A 242 3.26 3.85 -16.34
C VAL A 242 1.82 4.35 -16.54
N SER A 243 1.49 4.89 -17.72
CA SER A 243 0.12 5.36 -18.02
C SER A 243 -0.89 4.22 -18.03
N VAL A 244 -0.51 3.06 -18.56
CA VAL A 244 -1.33 1.84 -18.56
C VAL A 244 -1.63 1.41 -17.12
N PHE A 245 -0.62 1.37 -16.25
CA PHE A 245 -0.81 1.04 -14.84
C PHE A 245 -1.73 2.01 -14.11
N PHE A 246 -1.57 3.32 -14.33
CA PHE A 246 -2.45 4.31 -13.73
C PHE A 246 -3.92 4.12 -14.12
N ILE A 247 -4.20 3.91 -15.41
CA ILE A 247 -5.58 3.73 -15.86
C ILE A 247 -6.19 2.43 -15.35
N ILE A 248 -5.42 1.35 -15.31
CA ILE A 248 -5.86 0.07 -14.71
C ILE A 248 -6.20 0.26 -13.24
N SER A 249 -5.37 0.97 -12.48
CA SER A 249 -5.63 1.26 -11.06
C SER A 249 -6.94 2.02 -10.85
N ILE A 250 -7.21 3.01 -11.70
CA ILE A 250 -8.45 3.78 -11.66
C ILE A 250 -9.65 2.88 -12.00
N ILE A 251 -9.52 2.04 -13.02
CA ILE A 251 -10.56 1.08 -13.41
C ILE A 251 -10.88 0.11 -12.26
N LEU A 252 -9.86 -0.47 -11.64
CA LEU A 252 -10.02 -1.35 -10.48
C LEU A 252 -10.71 -0.62 -9.33
N GLY A 253 -10.31 0.61 -9.02
CA GLY A 253 -10.95 1.43 -8.01
C GLY A 253 -12.41 1.75 -8.29
N ILE A 254 -12.75 2.00 -9.58
CA ILE A 254 -14.13 2.23 -10.03
C ILE A 254 -14.98 0.96 -9.93
N LEU A 255 -14.39 -0.21 -10.01
CA LEU A 255 -15.13 -1.47 -9.92
C LEU A 255 -15.27 -2.00 -8.49
N ASP A 256 -14.35 -1.67 -7.59
CA ASP A 256 -14.30 -2.21 -6.22
C ASP A 256 -15.15 -1.43 -5.19
N TRP A 257 -15.55 -0.19 -5.45
CA TRP A 257 -16.32 0.65 -4.50
C TRP A 257 -17.63 0.02 -3.97
N PRO A 258 -18.34 -0.90 -4.67
CA PRO A 258 -19.62 -1.45 -4.21
C PRO A 258 -19.55 -2.17 -2.86
N GLY A 259 -18.42 -2.82 -2.56
CA GLY A 259 -18.22 -3.51 -1.29
C GLY A 259 -18.25 -2.55 -0.11
N LEU A 260 -17.44 -1.49 -0.21
CA LEU A 260 -17.36 -0.45 0.81
C LEU A 260 -18.67 0.34 0.92
N ALA A 261 -19.29 0.67 -0.22
CA ALA A 261 -20.56 1.41 -0.24
C ALA A 261 -21.67 0.69 0.56
N ARG A 262 -21.78 -0.64 0.44
CA ARG A 262 -22.73 -1.43 1.23
C ARG A 262 -22.43 -1.39 2.72
N ALA A 263 -21.16 -1.47 3.10
CA ALA A 263 -20.75 -1.39 4.51
C ALA A 263 -21.06 -0.01 5.10
N VAL A 264 -20.73 1.07 4.39
CA VAL A 264 -21.04 2.46 4.79
C VAL A 264 -22.55 2.66 4.88
N ARG A 265 -23.30 2.23 3.87
CA ARG A 265 -24.77 2.31 3.85
C ARG A 265 -25.39 1.63 5.06
N SER A 266 -25.02 0.39 5.33
CA SER A 266 -25.55 -0.39 6.45
C SER A 266 -25.31 0.32 7.79
N LYS A 267 -24.10 0.83 7.99
CA LYS A 267 -23.77 1.55 9.22
C LYS A 267 -24.50 2.89 9.33
N PHE A 268 -24.66 3.61 8.24
CA PHE A 268 -25.36 4.90 8.23
C PHE A 268 -26.87 4.75 8.48
N LEU A 269 -27.49 3.69 7.95
CA LEU A 269 -28.88 3.36 8.26
C LEU A 269 -29.11 3.13 9.76
N SER A 270 -28.16 2.48 10.44
CA SER A 270 -28.22 2.31 11.90
C SER A 270 -27.95 3.62 12.63
N LEU A 271 -26.90 4.34 12.29
CA LEU A 271 -26.47 5.54 13.02
C LEU A 271 -27.40 6.74 12.84
N ARG A 272 -28.14 6.85 11.73
CA ARG A 272 -29.07 7.97 11.53
C ARG A 272 -30.25 7.97 12.50
N GLU A 273 -30.59 6.82 13.11
CA GLU A 273 -31.66 6.69 14.09
C GLU A 273 -31.19 7.04 15.51
N GLU A 274 -29.89 7.24 15.71
CA GLU A 274 -29.32 7.59 17.01
C GLU A 274 -29.71 9.01 17.47
N GLU A 275 -29.84 9.19 18.78
CA GLU A 275 -30.31 10.43 19.38
C GLU A 275 -29.46 11.66 19.02
N PHE A 276 -28.13 11.48 18.92
CA PHE A 276 -27.24 12.60 18.58
C PHE A 276 -27.42 13.10 17.14
N VAL A 277 -27.86 12.23 16.22
CA VAL A 277 -28.18 12.61 14.84
C VAL A 277 -29.49 13.35 14.80
N LYS A 278 -30.54 12.83 15.47
CA LYS A 278 -31.83 13.46 15.57
C LYS A 278 -31.74 14.85 16.25
N ALA A 279 -30.94 14.97 17.30
CA ALA A 279 -30.69 16.25 17.95
C ALA A 279 -30.02 17.26 17.00
N ALA A 280 -29.02 16.79 16.19
CA ALA A 280 -28.37 17.65 15.19
C ALA A 280 -29.34 18.10 14.09
N GLU A 281 -30.27 17.23 13.66
CA GLU A 281 -31.31 17.57 12.68
C GLU A 281 -32.30 18.60 13.26
N MET A 282 -32.75 18.42 14.51
CA MET A 282 -33.62 19.36 15.21
C MET A 282 -32.98 20.74 15.38
N MET A 283 -31.65 20.80 15.52
CA MET A 283 -30.90 22.06 15.55
C MET A 283 -30.67 22.66 14.15
N GLY A 284 -31.23 22.09 13.08
CA GLY A 284 -31.15 22.60 11.72
C GLY A 284 -29.82 22.32 11.01
N ALA A 285 -29.06 21.30 11.45
CA ALA A 285 -27.80 20.95 10.77
C ALA A 285 -28.06 20.40 9.37
N LYS A 286 -27.29 20.88 8.37
CA LYS A 286 -27.39 20.40 7.00
C LYS A 286 -26.92 18.92 6.90
N PRO A 287 -27.50 18.11 5.98
CA PRO A 287 -27.12 16.71 5.76
C PRO A 287 -25.63 16.48 5.60
N SER A 288 -24.96 17.33 4.81
CA SER A 288 -23.51 17.24 4.60
C SER A 288 -22.69 17.44 5.90
N ARG A 289 -23.19 18.25 6.84
CA ARG A 289 -22.57 18.47 8.14
C ARG A 289 -22.77 17.25 9.03
N ILE A 290 -23.96 16.67 9.03
CA ILE A 290 -24.29 15.46 9.80
C ILE A 290 -23.42 14.30 9.33
N ILE A 291 -23.36 14.06 8.03
CA ILE A 291 -22.52 13.01 7.43
C ILE A 291 -21.06 13.20 7.83
N ARG A 292 -20.48 14.40 7.61
CA ARG A 292 -19.03 14.62 7.80
C ARG A 292 -18.61 14.70 9.27
N LYS A 293 -19.43 15.31 10.14
CA LYS A 293 -19.06 15.59 11.53
C LYS A 293 -19.58 14.58 12.54
N HIS A 294 -20.65 13.89 12.20
CA HIS A 294 -21.32 12.99 13.15
C HIS A 294 -21.25 11.52 12.69
N LEU A 295 -21.66 11.20 11.47
CA LEU A 295 -21.72 9.80 11.02
C LEU A 295 -20.36 9.23 10.63
N LEU A 296 -19.64 9.91 9.75
CA LEU A 296 -18.36 9.43 9.23
C LEU A 296 -17.29 9.21 10.31
N PRO A 297 -17.10 10.12 11.30
CA PRO A 297 -16.12 9.89 12.36
C PRO A 297 -16.43 8.67 13.23
N ASN A 298 -17.69 8.39 13.50
CA ASN A 298 -18.10 7.20 14.25
C ASN A 298 -17.85 5.88 13.51
N PHE A 299 -17.65 5.92 12.20
CA PHE A 299 -17.35 4.76 11.36
C PHE A 299 -15.87 4.69 10.92
N MET A 300 -15.06 5.65 11.32
CA MET A 300 -13.67 5.80 10.85
C MET A 300 -12.80 4.58 11.13
N SER A 301 -12.96 3.95 12.28
CA SER A 301 -12.19 2.74 12.64
C SER A 301 -12.41 1.60 11.66
N HIS A 302 -13.65 1.40 11.21
CA HIS A 302 -13.97 0.39 10.20
C HIS A 302 -13.42 0.77 8.82
N LEU A 303 -13.52 2.04 8.44
CA LEU A 303 -12.96 2.53 7.18
C LEU A 303 -11.45 2.30 7.11
N ILE A 304 -10.71 2.62 8.18
CA ILE A 304 -9.27 2.40 8.24
C ILE A 304 -8.94 0.90 8.13
N ALA A 305 -9.68 0.05 8.86
CA ALA A 305 -9.48 -1.39 8.78
C ALA A 305 -9.77 -1.93 7.37
N SER A 306 -10.88 -1.51 6.75
CA SER A 306 -11.23 -1.88 5.38
C SER A 306 -10.17 -1.42 4.38
N ALA A 307 -9.67 -0.16 4.48
CA ALA A 307 -8.61 0.34 3.64
C ALA A 307 -7.36 -0.54 3.72
N THR A 308 -6.94 -0.85 4.95
CA THR A 308 -5.74 -1.67 5.19
C THR A 308 -5.87 -3.08 4.58
N LEU A 309 -7.06 -3.69 4.66
CA LEU A 309 -7.32 -5.01 4.09
C LEU A 309 -7.48 -4.99 2.56
N SER A 310 -7.92 -3.86 1.99
CA SER A 310 -8.08 -3.71 0.53
C SER A 310 -6.75 -3.50 -0.20
N ILE A 311 -5.70 -2.97 0.46
CA ILE A 311 -4.38 -2.75 -0.17
C ILE A 311 -3.80 -4.05 -0.77
N PRO A 312 -3.66 -5.16 -0.02
CA PRO A 312 -3.15 -6.40 -0.59
C PRO A 312 -4.03 -6.95 -1.73
N ALA A 313 -5.36 -6.84 -1.59
CA ALA A 313 -6.29 -7.31 -2.63
C ALA A 313 -6.11 -6.54 -3.95
N MET A 314 -5.93 -5.22 -3.88
CA MET A 314 -5.65 -4.40 -5.06
C MET A 314 -4.31 -4.73 -5.72
N ILE A 315 -3.25 -4.94 -4.92
CA ILE A 315 -1.93 -5.32 -5.44
C ILE A 315 -1.98 -6.70 -6.12
N LEU A 316 -2.73 -7.65 -5.56
CA LEU A 316 -2.90 -8.98 -6.15
C LEU A 316 -3.79 -8.98 -7.41
N GLY A 317 -4.65 -7.98 -7.57
CA GLY A 317 -5.50 -7.81 -8.75
C GLY A 317 -4.79 -7.20 -9.96
N GLU A 318 -3.62 -6.63 -9.75
CA GLU A 318 -2.75 -6.06 -10.79
C GLU A 318 -2.12 -7.15 -11.65
#